data_5f0c4c3cde8c5af56d4c6255ea6301b5
#
_entry.id   5f0c4c3cde8c5af56d4c6255ea6301b5
#
_cell.length_a   1.000
_cell.length_b   1.000
_cell.length_c   1.000
_cell.angle_alpha   90.00
_cell.angle_beta   90.00
_cell.angle_gamma   90.00
#
_symmetry.space_group_name_H-M   'P 1'
#
loop_
_entity.id
_entity.type
_entity.pdbx_description
1 polymer ?
#
loop_
_entity_poly.entity_id
_entity_poly.type
_entity_poly.pdbx_seq_one_letter_code
_entity_poly.pdbx_strand_id
1 'polypeptide(L)'
;MAYSAGFTPHPKVSYANAAPTGVGSEAEYLEIGLAEPRDPERLRSVLDESLPPGLDVVEAVEARTSGLVERLEASVWQLRLDGVRPEDARRAVAAFLAADTVDVQRSTKNGVRTFDCRAAVARFEVVDEGGSPGRDGAPGRSAGDPGVADPGADAPQDRACAILRLVVRHLTPAVRPDDVLSGLRATADLAPPVPAAVTRLAQGPLDEDTGMVTDPLAPDRDAVAVPAGAA
;
A
#
# COMPACT_ATOMS: atom_id res chain seq x y z
N MET A 1 -13.51 -3.04 -24.18
CA MET A 1 -13.13 -1.79 -23.49
C MET A 1 -13.92 -0.63 -24.03
N ALA A 2 -14.40 0.27 -23.18
CA ALA A 2 -15.01 1.54 -23.63
C ALA A 2 -13.93 2.59 -23.88
N TYR A 3 -14.23 3.56 -24.74
CA TYR A 3 -13.31 4.61 -25.11
C TYR A 3 -13.91 5.99 -24.79
N SER A 4 -13.03 6.96 -24.55
CA SER A 4 -13.45 8.36 -24.38
C SER A 4 -14.00 8.92 -25.70
N ALA A 5 -14.86 9.92 -25.61
CA ALA A 5 -15.28 10.71 -26.77
C ALA A 5 -14.19 11.71 -27.16
N GLY A 6 -13.96 11.92 -28.46
CA GLY A 6 -13.01 12.90 -28.96
C GLY A 6 -12.26 12.46 -30.20
N PHE A 7 -11.40 13.34 -30.71
CA PHE A 7 -10.59 13.08 -31.93
C PHE A 7 -9.58 11.95 -31.77
N THR A 8 -9.11 11.71 -30.54
CA THR A 8 -8.20 10.61 -30.21
C THR A 8 -8.83 9.82 -29.04
N PRO A 9 -9.62 8.80 -29.34
CA PRO A 9 -10.25 7.99 -28.30
C PRO A 9 -9.21 7.22 -27.49
N HIS A 10 -9.28 7.33 -26.16
CA HIS A 10 -8.44 6.55 -25.24
C HIS A 10 -9.30 5.53 -24.49
N PRO A 11 -8.75 4.33 -24.16
CA PRO A 11 -9.42 3.39 -23.28
C PRO A 11 -9.81 4.07 -21.96
N LYS A 12 -11.01 3.82 -21.47
CA LYS A 12 -11.47 4.31 -20.16
C LYS A 12 -10.85 3.43 -19.07
N VAL A 13 -9.65 3.80 -18.65
CA VAL A 13 -8.93 3.20 -17.50
C VAL A 13 -8.53 4.34 -16.58
N SER A 14 -8.87 4.22 -15.31
CA SER A 14 -8.58 5.20 -14.27
C SER A 14 -7.85 4.52 -13.13
N TYR A 15 -6.66 5.01 -12.78
CA TYR A 15 -5.91 4.54 -11.62
C TYR A 15 -6.33 5.33 -10.37
N ALA A 16 -6.64 4.62 -9.30
CA ALA A 16 -6.97 5.22 -8.02
C ALA A 16 -5.75 5.24 -7.11
N ASN A 17 -5.21 6.43 -6.87
CA ASN A 17 -4.10 6.67 -5.93
C ASN A 17 -2.89 5.73 -6.12
N ALA A 18 -2.31 5.72 -7.32
CA ALA A 18 -1.16 4.88 -7.65
C ALA A 18 0.03 5.08 -6.70
N ALA A 19 0.75 4.00 -6.39
CA ALA A 19 1.97 4.06 -5.58
C ALA A 19 3.06 4.89 -6.26
N PRO A 20 3.92 5.60 -5.50
CA PRO A 20 5.07 6.30 -6.05
C PRO A 20 6.04 5.34 -6.75
N THR A 21 6.73 5.83 -7.79
CA THR A 21 7.79 5.06 -8.46
C THR A 21 8.89 4.66 -7.47
N GLY A 22 9.32 3.41 -7.52
CA GLY A 22 10.36 2.85 -6.65
C GLY A 22 9.85 2.28 -5.33
N VAL A 23 8.54 2.25 -5.14
CA VAL A 23 7.87 1.66 -3.98
C VAL A 23 7.14 0.39 -4.40
N GLY A 24 7.24 -0.68 -3.61
CA GLY A 24 6.43 -1.88 -3.77
C GLY A 24 4.96 -1.61 -3.41
N SER A 25 4.03 -2.30 -4.06
CA SER A 25 2.62 -2.19 -3.70
C SER A 25 1.89 -3.51 -3.95
N GLU A 26 1.09 -3.92 -2.96
CA GLU A 26 0.16 -5.06 -3.01
C GLU A 26 -1.30 -4.57 -3.13
N ALA A 27 -1.51 -3.26 -3.25
CA ALA A 27 -2.83 -2.64 -3.18
C ALA A 27 -2.99 -1.51 -4.22
N GLU A 28 -2.88 -1.88 -5.50
CA GLU A 28 -3.22 -0.99 -6.61
C GLU A 28 -4.67 -1.19 -7.02
N TYR A 29 -5.38 -0.09 -7.24
CA TYR A 29 -6.77 -0.10 -7.68
C TYR A 29 -6.92 0.66 -8.99
N LEU A 30 -7.75 0.13 -9.87
CA LEU A 30 -8.09 0.80 -11.12
C LEU A 30 -9.54 0.50 -11.51
N GLU A 31 -10.16 1.43 -12.24
CA GLU A 31 -11.46 1.27 -12.83
C GLU A 31 -11.33 1.13 -14.35
N ILE A 32 -12.02 0.15 -14.93
CA ILE A 32 -12.04 -0.08 -16.37
C ILE A 32 -13.47 0.11 -16.87
N GLY A 33 -13.68 1.07 -17.79
CA GLY A 33 -14.93 1.20 -18.49
C GLY A 33 -15.06 0.15 -19.59
N LEU A 34 -16.15 -0.63 -19.57
CA LEU A 34 -16.47 -1.61 -20.59
C LEU A 34 -17.61 -1.12 -21.49
N ALA A 35 -17.56 -1.49 -22.78
CA ALA A 35 -18.64 -1.18 -23.73
C ALA A 35 -19.89 -2.05 -23.50
N GLU A 36 -19.70 -3.24 -22.97
CA GLU A 36 -20.73 -4.22 -22.63
C GLU A 36 -20.43 -4.84 -21.27
N PRO A 37 -21.44 -5.25 -20.51
CA PRO A 37 -21.23 -5.98 -19.26
C PRO A 37 -20.40 -7.25 -19.50
N ARG A 38 -19.52 -7.56 -18.60
CA ARG A 38 -18.70 -8.77 -18.58
C ARG A 38 -18.66 -9.35 -17.17
N ASP A 39 -18.51 -10.65 -17.11
CA ASP A 39 -18.29 -11.35 -15.84
C ASP A 39 -16.94 -10.90 -15.23
N PRO A 40 -16.94 -10.34 -13.99
CA PRO A 40 -15.73 -9.85 -13.34
C PRO A 40 -14.66 -10.92 -13.17
N GLU A 41 -15.04 -12.15 -12.80
CA GLU A 41 -14.06 -13.23 -12.58
C GLU A 41 -13.37 -13.64 -13.88
N ARG A 42 -14.13 -13.72 -14.98
CA ARG A 42 -13.55 -13.96 -16.29
C ARG A 42 -12.62 -12.84 -16.73
N LEU A 43 -13.00 -11.58 -16.43
CA LEU A 43 -12.15 -10.42 -16.73
C LEU A 43 -10.86 -10.47 -15.93
N ARG A 44 -10.95 -10.78 -14.62
CA ARG A 44 -9.80 -10.99 -13.75
C ARG A 44 -8.80 -11.98 -14.35
N SER A 45 -9.28 -13.18 -14.68
CA SER A 45 -8.43 -14.26 -15.23
C SER A 45 -7.75 -13.86 -16.53
N VAL A 46 -8.47 -13.24 -17.47
CA VAL A 46 -7.91 -12.80 -18.76
C VAL A 46 -6.87 -11.69 -18.58
N LEU A 47 -7.10 -10.77 -17.67
CA LEU A 47 -6.13 -9.72 -17.37
C LEU A 47 -4.88 -10.29 -16.71
N ASP A 48 -5.03 -11.15 -15.72
CA ASP A 48 -3.94 -11.79 -15.00
C ASP A 48 -3.03 -12.59 -15.95
N GLU A 49 -3.62 -13.36 -16.86
CA GLU A 49 -2.88 -14.11 -17.90
C GLU A 49 -2.17 -13.20 -18.91
N SER A 50 -2.64 -11.96 -19.10
CA SER A 50 -2.12 -11.03 -20.10
C SER A 50 -1.06 -10.10 -19.55
N LEU A 51 -0.95 -9.97 -18.24
CA LEU A 51 0.01 -9.09 -17.57
C LEU A 51 1.37 -9.77 -17.40
N PRO A 52 2.46 -9.00 -17.34
CA PRO A 52 3.77 -9.57 -17.07
C PRO A 52 3.87 -10.11 -15.65
N PRO A 53 4.78 -11.08 -15.37
CA PRO A 53 5.04 -11.61 -14.04
C PRO A 53 5.29 -10.48 -13.01
N GLY A 54 4.66 -10.60 -11.85
CA GLY A 54 4.74 -9.60 -10.77
C GLY A 54 3.64 -8.52 -10.82
N LEU A 55 2.73 -8.60 -11.80
CA LEU A 55 1.48 -7.85 -11.83
C LEU A 55 0.32 -8.84 -11.81
N ASP A 56 -0.16 -9.16 -10.61
CA ASP A 56 -1.22 -10.13 -10.40
C ASP A 56 -2.55 -9.42 -10.16
N VAL A 57 -3.60 -9.83 -10.89
CA VAL A 57 -4.96 -9.31 -10.67
C VAL A 57 -5.63 -10.13 -9.58
N VAL A 58 -5.64 -9.61 -8.38
CA VAL A 58 -6.15 -10.31 -7.19
C VAL A 58 -7.66 -10.47 -7.24
N GLU A 59 -8.38 -9.40 -7.59
CA GLU A 59 -9.84 -9.36 -7.61
C GLU A 59 -10.36 -8.40 -8.68
N ALA A 60 -11.53 -8.68 -9.22
CA ALA A 60 -12.31 -7.76 -10.02
C ALA A 60 -13.77 -7.81 -9.57
N VAL A 61 -14.40 -6.66 -9.42
CA VAL A 61 -15.82 -6.51 -9.07
C VAL A 61 -16.51 -5.58 -10.05
N GLU A 62 -17.82 -5.73 -10.20
CA GLU A 62 -18.62 -4.75 -10.94
C GLU A 62 -18.75 -3.48 -10.10
N ALA A 63 -18.42 -2.32 -10.67
CA ALA A 63 -18.60 -1.03 -10.01
C ALA A 63 -20.09 -0.70 -9.90
N ARG A 64 -20.70 -1.03 -8.78
CA ARG A 64 -22.11 -0.82 -8.46
C ARG A 64 -22.36 0.43 -7.66
N THR A 65 -21.32 0.92 -7.00
CA THR A 65 -21.31 2.15 -6.23
C THR A 65 -20.33 3.14 -6.85
N SER A 66 -20.53 4.42 -6.60
CA SER A 66 -19.59 5.48 -7.00
C SER A 66 -18.52 5.70 -5.95
N GLY A 67 -17.46 6.43 -6.32
CA GLY A 67 -16.53 7.00 -5.35
C GLY A 67 -15.44 6.05 -4.87
N LEU A 68 -14.89 5.17 -5.72
CA LEU A 68 -13.73 4.34 -5.35
C LEU A 68 -12.55 5.20 -4.85
N VAL A 69 -12.25 6.30 -5.53
CA VAL A 69 -11.14 7.19 -5.16
C VAL A 69 -11.37 7.83 -3.79
N GLU A 70 -12.59 8.24 -3.50
CA GLU A 70 -13.00 8.87 -2.24
C GLU A 70 -12.98 7.86 -1.07
N ARG A 71 -13.21 6.58 -1.34
CA ARG A 71 -13.08 5.50 -0.34
C ARG A 71 -11.64 5.20 0.05
N LEU A 72 -10.66 5.60 -0.76
CA LEU A 72 -9.24 5.45 -0.42
C LEU A 72 -8.82 6.57 0.55
N GLU A 73 -9.20 6.46 1.82
CA GLU A 73 -8.98 7.47 2.85
C GLU A 73 -7.61 7.35 3.52
N ALA A 74 -7.05 6.13 3.55
CA ALA A 74 -5.75 5.85 4.14
C ALA A 74 -5.03 4.71 3.43
N SER A 75 -3.71 4.63 3.65
CA SER A 75 -2.86 3.53 3.20
C SER A 75 -2.10 2.91 4.35
N VAL A 76 -1.96 1.58 4.31
CA VAL A 76 -1.08 0.80 5.20
C VAL A 76 0.25 0.56 4.49
N TRP A 77 1.34 0.93 5.15
CA TRP A 77 2.69 0.78 4.64
C TRP A 77 3.51 -0.13 5.54
N GLN A 78 4.36 -0.93 4.94
CA GLN A 78 5.45 -1.61 5.61
C GLN A 78 6.76 -0.94 5.24
N LEU A 79 7.57 -0.63 6.25
CA LEU A 79 8.91 -0.09 6.07
C LEU A 79 9.89 -1.08 6.71
N ARG A 80 10.78 -1.63 5.90
CA ARG A 80 11.88 -2.47 6.37
C ARG A 80 13.13 -1.63 6.48
N LEU A 81 13.71 -1.59 7.67
CA LEU A 81 14.87 -0.80 8.02
C LEU A 81 16.07 -1.74 8.31
N ASP A 82 16.81 -2.09 7.29
CA ASP A 82 18.00 -2.91 7.46
C ASP A 82 19.11 -2.13 8.20
N GLY A 83 19.76 -2.77 9.15
CA GLY A 83 20.77 -2.17 10.01
C GLY A 83 20.23 -1.38 11.22
N VAL A 84 18.91 -1.38 11.44
CA VAL A 84 18.26 -0.76 12.59
C VAL A 84 17.76 -1.84 13.55
N ARG A 85 18.09 -1.72 14.84
CA ARG A 85 17.59 -2.65 15.85
C ARG A 85 16.13 -2.34 16.19
N PRO A 86 15.30 -3.37 16.41
CA PRO A 86 13.89 -3.18 16.74
C PRO A 86 13.64 -2.28 17.96
N GLU A 87 14.49 -2.36 18.98
CA GLU A 87 14.38 -1.51 20.17
C GLU A 87 14.67 -0.03 19.88
N ASP A 88 15.58 0.28 18.95
CA ASP A 88 15.86 1.65 18.53
C ASP A 88 14.69 2.21 17.73
N ALA A 89 14.13 1.38 16.84
CA ALA A 89 12.92 1.73 16.09
C ALA A 89 11.71 1.96 17.02
N ARG A 90 11.50 1.11 18.05
CA ARG A 90 10.40 1.31 19.01
C ARG A 90 10.54 2.62 19.78
N ARG A 91 11.77 2.96 20.22
CA ARG A 91 12.00 4.27 20.89
C ARG A 91 11.71 5.44 19.98
N ALA A 92 12.11 5.36 18.71
CA ALA A 92 11.88 6.42 17.73
C ALA A 92 10.39 6.57 17.40
N VAL A 93 9.68 5.46 17.19
CA VAL A 93 8.23 5.46 16.98
C VAL A 93 7.49 6.05 18.18
N ALA A 94 7.89 5.68 19.40
CA ALA A 94 7.29 6.24 20.62
C ALA A 94 7.54 7.76 20.72
N ALA A 95 8.75 8.24 20.43
CA ALA A 95 9.05 9.67 20.43
C ALA A 95 8.26 10.43 19.35
N PHE A 96 8.13 9.87 18.15
CA PHE A 96 7.31 10.43 17.08
C PHE A 96 5.83 10.54 17.48
N LEU A 97 5.28 9.48 18.08
CA LEU A 97 3.87 9.44 18.49
C LEU A 97 3.57 10.36 19.70
N ALA A 98 4.55 10.59 20.55
CA ALA A 98 4.43 11.49 21.70
C ALA A 98 4.47 12.98 21.31
N ALA A 99 4.92 13.31 20.11
CA ALA A 99 4.94 14.69 19.63
C ALA A 99 3.54 15.12 19.16
N ASP A 100 3.13 16.33 19.51
CA ASP A 100 1.86 16.91 19.02
C ASP A 100 1.94 17.23 17.52
N THR A 101 3.11 17.69 17.05
CA THR A 101 3.40 18.01 15.65
C THR A 101 4.82 17.56 15.28
N VAL A 102 5.01 17.14 14.04
CA VAL A 102 6.33 16.79 13.48
C VAL A 102 6.48 17.45 12.12
N ASP A 103 7.15 18.60 12.11
CA ASP A 103 7.39 19.33 10.88
C ASP A 103 8.50 18.72 10.05
N VAL A 104 8.21 18.48 8.79
CA VAL A 104 9.15 17.97 7.80
C VAL A 104 9.21 18.88 6.57
N GLN A 105 10.32 18.82 5.85
CA GLN A 105 10.53 19.61 4.65
C GLN A 105 10.62 18.71 3.42
N ARG A 106 9.93 19.11 2.36
CA ARG A 106 9.98 18.45 1.05
C ARG A 106 10.28 19.47 -0.04
N SER A 107 11.26 19.17 -0.90
CA SER A 107 11.51 19.94 -2.10
C SER A 107 10.42 19.70 -3.13
N THR A 108 9.88 20.76 -3.69
CA THR A 108 8.86 20.73 -4.75
C THR A 108 9.32 21.61 -5.91
N LYS A 109 8.62 21.54 -7.05
CA LYS A 109 8.88 22.42 -8.19
C LYS A 109 8.80 23.91 -7.84
N ASN A 110 8.03 24.26 -6.80
CA ASN A 110 7.80 25.63 -6.35
C ASN A 110 8.64 26.02 -5.12
N GLY A 111 9.67 25.25 -4.78
CA GLY A 111 10.53 25.47 -3.61
C GLY A 111 10.31 24.46 -2.48
N VAL A 112 10.91 24.73 -1.31
CA VAL A 112 10.79 23.90 -0.13
C VAL A 112 9.45 24.16 0.55
N ARG A 113 8.71 23.09 0.86
CA ARG A 113 7.47 23.15 1.62
C ARG A 113 7.68 22.48 2.97
N THR A 114 7.31 23.16 4.04
CA THR A 114 7.24 22.62 5.41
C THR A 114 5.80 22.27 5.74
N PHE A 115 5.58 21.12 6.37
CA PHE A 115 4.26 20.68 6.82
C PHE A 115 4.39 19.65 7.94
N ASP A 116 3.36 19.57 8.78
CA ASP A 116 3.25 18.56 9.82
C ASP A 116 2.94 17.19 9.22
N CYS A 117 3.81 16.20 9.44
CA CYS A 117 3.56 14.82 9.02
C CYS A 117 2.87 13.99 10.11
N ARG A 118 2.91 14.41 11.39
CA ARG A 118 2.32 13.69 12.51
C ARG A 118 0.79 13.55 12.38
N ALA A 119 0.12 14.64 11.99
CA ALA A 119 -1.33 14.69 11.85
C ALA A 119 -1.91 13.64 10.90
N ALA A 120 -1.15 13.25 9.86
CA ALA A 120 -1.58 12.24 8.91
C ALA A 120 -1.41 10.80 9.42
N VAL A 121 -0.62 10.57 10.47
CA VAL A 121 -0.33 9.21 10.98
C VAL A 121 -1.45 8.77 11.92
N ALA A 122 -2.25 7.78 11.46
CA ALA A 122 -3.31 7.17 12.26
C ALA A 122 -2.77 6.09 13.19
N ARG A 123 -1.83 5.26 12.70
CA ARG A 123 -1.19 4.18 13.47
C ARG A 123 0.26 4.04 13.07
N PHE A 124 1.12 3.76 14.06
CA PHE A 124 2.53 3.53 13.80
C PHE A 124 3.09 2.57 14.85
N GLU A 125 3.68 1.46 14.41
CA GLU A 125 4.19 0.42 15.30
C GLU A 125 5.39 -0.30 14.68
N VAL A 126 6.19 -0.93 15.52
CA VAL A 126 7.22 -1.88 15.11
C VAL A 126 6.62 -3.28 15.23
N VAL A 127 6.68 -4.06 14.14
CA VAL A 127 6.21 -5.45 14.11
C VAL A 127 7.39 -6.39 14.29
N ASP A 128 7.21 -7.45 15.05
CA ASP A 128 8.21 -8.51 15.21
C ASP A 128 8.18 -9.45 13.98
N GLU A 129 9.30 -9.97 13.55
CA GLU A 129 9.43 -10.83 12.34
C GLU A 129 8.62 -12.16 12.39
N GLY A 130 7.75 -12.35 13.37
CA GLY A 130 6.84 -13.50 13.49
C GLY A 130 5.38 -13.23 13.15
N GLY A 131 5.01 -11.99 12.86
CA GLY A 131 3.61 -11.57 12.66
C GLY A 131 3.28 -11.27 11.21
N SER A 132 3.22 -12.27 10.34
CA SER A 132 2.45 -12.14 9.10
C SER A 132 0.97 -12.07 9.48
N PRO A 133 0.21 -11.05 9.04
CA PRO A 133 -1.24 -11.12 9.11
C PRO A 133 -1.68 -12.31 8.24
N GLY A 134 -2.47 -13.21 8.83
CA GLY A 134 -2.90 -14.47 8.24
C GLY A 134 -3.46 -14.25 6.83
N ARG A 135 -2.84 -14.87 5.85
CA ARG A 135 -3.49 -15.25 4.61
C ARG A 135 -4.29 -16.52 4.93
N ASP A 136 -5.53 -16.34 5.28
CA ASP A 136 -6.48 -17.46 5.23
C ASP A 136 -6.80 -17.70 3.76
N GLY A 137 -6.29 -18.80 3.23
CA GLY A 137 -6.79 -19.49 2.05
C GLY A 137 -6.10 -19.26 0.72
N ALA A 138 -4.93 -19.90 0.50
CA ALA A 138 -4.58 -20.39 -0.84
C ALA A 138 -3.80 -21.71 -0.73
N PRO A 139 -4.14 -22.75 -1.51
CA PRO A 139 -3.50 -24.06 -1.43
C PRO A 139 -2.09 -24.02 -2.01
N GLY A 140 -1.13 -24.61 -1.29
CA GLY A 140 0.26 -24.67 -1.61
C GLY A 140 0.57 -25.30 -2.97
N ARG A 141 1.58 -24.79 -3.65
CA ARG A 141 2.36 -25.53 -4.64
C ARG A 141 3.69 -25.91 -4.02
N SER A 142 3.80 -27.20 -3.76
CA SER A 142 5.05 -27.90 -3.49
C SER A 142 5.87 -27.96 -4.80
N ALA A 143 7.11 -27.49 -4.74
CA ALA A 143 8.13 -27.94 -5.68
C ALA A 143 9.46 -28.00 -4.92
N GLY A 144 9.90 -29.20 -4.63
CA GLY A 144 11.25 -29.47 -4.17
C GLY A 144 12.21 -29.43 -5.34
N ASP A 145 13.41 -28.93 -5.07
CA ASP A 145 14.64 -29.44 -5.70
C ASP A 145 15.79 -29.22 -4.69
N PRO A 146 16.51 -30.29 -4.30
CA PRO A 146 17.67 -30.18 -3.42
C PRO A 146 18.93 -29.94 -4.27
N GLY A 147 19.32 -28.68 -4.44
CA GLY A 147 20.55 -28.26 -5.12
C GLY A 147 21.64 -27.82 -4.16
N VAL A 148 22.61 -28.69 -3.97
CA VAL A 148 24.04 -28.46 -3.61
C VAL A 148 24.34 -27.28 -2.67
N ALA A 149 24.61 -27.63 -1.42
CA ALA A 149 25.21 -26.72 -0.43
C ALA A 149 26.68 -26.42 -0.83
N ASP A 150 26.99 -25.15 -1.02
CA ASP A 150 28.34 -24.61 -1.07
C ASP A 150 28.81 -24.36 0.38
N PRO A 151 29.91 -25.05 0.88
CA PRO A 151 30.35 -24.93 2.28
C PRO A 151 31.31 -23.78 2.47
N GLY A 152 31.02 -22.60 1.95
CA GLY A 152 31.87 -21.41 2.05
C GLY A 152 31.16 -20.10 2.27
N ALA A 153 29.84 -20.09 2.37
CA ALA A 153 29.10 -18.86 2.69
C ALA A 153 29.12 -18.62 4.20
N ASP A 154 29.87 -17.59 4.61
CA ASP A 154 29.78 -16.96 5.92
C ASP A 154 28.31 -16.89 6.36
N ALA A 155 27.95 -17.53 7.47
CA ALA A 155 26.61 -17.50 8.00
C ALA A 155 26.17 -16.03 8.11
N PRO A 156 24.96 -15.64 7.67
CA PRO A 156 24.52 -14.26 7.79
C PRO A 156 24.53 -13.91 9.28
N GLN A 157 25.54 -13.13 9.67
CA GLN A 157 25.59 -12.49 10.98
C GLN A 157 24.29 -11.73 11.12
N ASP A 158 23.65 -11.90 12.25
CA ASP A 158 22.41 -11.27 12.72
C ASP A 158 22.38 -9.78 12.35
N ARG A 159 22.01 -9.47 11.11
CA ARG A 159 21.91 -8.08 10.63
C ARG A 159 20.64 -7.54 11.23
N ALA A 160 20.81 -6.67 12.24
CA ALA A 160 19.68 -5.97 12.82
C ALA A 160 18.74 -5.46 11.73
N CYS A 161 17.46 -5.76 11.87
CA CYS A 161 16.40 -5.32 10.97
C CYS A 161 15.17 -4.96 11.80
N ALA A 162 14.59 -3.81 11.53
CA ALA A 162 13.30 -3.42 12.10
C ALA A 162 12.25 -3.33 11.01
N ILE A 163 11.07 -3.89 11.26
CA ILE A 163 9.92 -3.77 10.38
C ILE A 163 8.88 -2.88 11.06
N LEU A 164 8.49 -1.81 10.37
CA LEU A 164 7.49 -0.88 10.85
C LEU A 164 6.21 -1.02 10.04
N ARG A 165 5.07 -0.95 10.72
CA ARG A 165 3.75 -0.84 10.13
C ARG A 165 3.21 0.56 10.37
N LEU A 166 2.82 1.24 9.30
CA LEU A 166 2.42 2.64 9.31
C LEU A 166 1.10 2.80 8.58
N VAL A 167 0.12 3.44 9.20
CA VAL A 167 -1.14 3.85 8.57
C VAL A 167 -1.15 5.36 8.40
N VAL A 168 -1.27 5.81 7.16
CA VAL A 168 -1.26 7.24 6.79
C VAL A 168 -2.58 7.61 6.13
N ARG A 169 -3.25 8.64 6.67
CA ARG A 169 -4.42 9.29 6.06
C ARG A 169 -4.03 10.03 4.79
N HIS A 170 -4.91 10.00 3.82
CA HIS A 170 -4.75 10.77 2.58
C HIS A 170 -5.22 12.21 2.77
N LEU A 171 -4.35 13.04 3.34
CA LEU A 171 -4.60 14.46 3.59
C LEU A 171 -3.97 15.35 2.51
N THR A 172 -4.25 16.63 2.57
CA THR A 172 -3.57 17.65 1.76
C THR A 172 -2.78 18.59 2.66
N PRO A 173 -1.46 18.65 2.55
CA PRO A 173 -0.60 17.92 1.61
C PRO A 173 -0.50 16.42 1.91
N ALA A 174 -0.36 15.61 0.86
CA ALA A 174 -0.18 14.17 1.04
C ALA A 174 1.15 13.88 1.76
N VAL A 175 1.08 13.13 2.86
CA VAL A 175 2.24 12.61 3.60
C VAL A 175 2.64 11.26 3.01
N ARG A 176 3.95 11.08 2.83
CA ARG A 176 4.54 9.86 2.27
C ARG A 176 5.35 9.13 3.35
N PRO A 177 5.65 7.84 3.19
CA PRO A 177 6.55 7.13 4.09
C PRO A 177 7.89 7.84 4.32
N ASP A 178 8.48 8.44 3.28
CA ASP A 178 9.75 9.17 3.37
C ASP A 178 9.66 10.42 4.27
N ASP A 179 8.48 11.06 4.33
CA ASP A 179 8.26 12.19 5.23
C ASP A 179 8.22 11.72 6.68
N VAL A 180 7.59 10.56 6.92
CA VAL A 180 7.56 9.94 8.27
C VAL A 180 8.95 9.47 8.69
N LEU A 181 9.76 8.90 7.78
CA LEU A 181 11.17 8.59 8.05
C LEU A 181 11.98 9.85 8.38
N SER A 182 11.72 10.96 7.68
CA SER A 182 12.33 12.26 8.00
C SER A 182 11.87 12.76 9.38
N GLY A 183 10.61 12.51 9.74
CA GLY A 183 10.07 12.78 11.06
C GLY A 183 10.74 11.96 12.16
N LEU A 184 10.97 10.66 11.97
CA LEU A 184 11.71 9.82 12.91
C LEU A 184 13.15 10.32 13.14
N ARG A 185 13.79 10.80 12.06
CA ARG A 185 15.11 11.41 12.18
C ARG A 185 15.06 12.72 13.00
N ALA A 186 14.05 13.54 12.78
CA ALA A 186 13.90 14.82 13.48
C ALA A 186 13.56 14.63 14.96
N THR A 187 12.75 13.62 15.33
CA THR A 187 12.26 13.41 16.71
C THR A 187 13.17 12.52 17.56
N ALA A 188 13.92 11.61 16.94
CA ALA A 188 14.68 10.57 17.65
C ALA A 188 16.06 10.27 17.05
N ASP A 189 16.52 11.08 16.11
CA ASP A 189 17.79 10.88 15.37
C ASP A 189 17.91 9.48 14.72
N LEU A 190 16.78 8.85 14.41
CA LEU A 190 16.77 7.56 13.74
C LEU A 190 17.01 7.75 12.24
N ALA A 191 18.21 7.38 11.78
CA ALA A 191 18.56 7.36 10.37
C ALA A 191 19.04 5.96 9.99
N PRO A 192 18.26 5.19 9.19
CA PRO A 192 18.70 3.91 8.68
C PRO A 192 19.99 4.06 7.87
N PRO A 193 20.97 3.14 8.03
CA PRO A 193 22.25 3.21 7.31
C PRO A 193 22.11 2.96 5.79
N VAL A 194 21.01 2.35 5.38
CA VAL A 194 20.64 2.11 3.99
C VAL A 194 19.19 2.59 3.75
N PRO A 195 18.81 2.93 2.50
CA PRO A 195 17.43 3.30 2.19
C PRO A 195 16.43 2.23 2.65
N ALA A 196 15.33 2.67 3.25
CA ALA A 196 14.25 1.77 3.67
C ALA A 196 13.61 1.10 2.46
N ALA A 197 13.33 -0.20 2.55
CA ALA A 197 12.43 -0.86 1.61
C ALA A 197 10.98 -0.58 2.04
N VAL A 198 10.21 0.03 1.14
CA VAL A 198 8.83 0.48 1.42
C VAL A 198 7.87 -0.28 0.55
N THR A 199 6.80 -0.83 1.14
CA THR A 199 5.74 -1.52 0.43
C THR A 199 4.37 -1.04 0.93
N ARG A 200 3.47 -0.69 0.03
CA ARG A 200 2.06 -0.45 0.37
C ARG A 200 1.34 -1.80 0.44
N LEU A 201 0.74 -2.09 1.58
CA LEU A 201 0.06 -3.38 1.82
C LEU A 201 -1.44 -3.29 1.62
N ALA A 202 -2.04 -2.13 1.92
CA ALA A 202 -3.47 -1.90 1.76
C ALA A 202 -3.75 -0.41 1.55
N GLN A 203 -4.88 -0.09 0.97
CA GLN A 203 -5.50 1.23 1.01
C GLN A 203 -7.02 1.10 0.95
N GLY A 204 -7.74 2.00 1.59
CA GLY A 204 -9.20 1.95 1.67
C GLY A 204 -9.76 2.89 2.74
N PRO A 205 -11.02 2.68 3.11
CA PRO A 205 -11.67 3.42 4.20
C PRO A 205 -10.92 3.21 5.52
N LEU A 206 -10.80 4.28 6.30
CA LEU A 206 -10.15 4.27 7.61
C LEU A 206 -11.21 4.13 8.71
N ASP A 207 -11.09 3.09 9.52
CA ASP A 207 -11.80 2.98 10.78
C ASP A 207 -11.06 3.85 11.81
N GLU A 208 -11.65 4.98 12.18
CA GLU A 208 -11.04 5.97 13.08
C GLU A 208 -10.87 5.46 14.51
N ASP A 209 -11.71 4.52 14.95
CA ASP A 209 -11.65 3.96 16.31
C ASP A 209 -10.47 2.98 16.46
N THR A 210 -10.20 2.19 15.44
CA THR A 210 -9.16 1.16 15.47
C THR A 210 -7.88 1.58 14.75
N GLY A 211 -7.93 2.60 13.89
CA GLY A 211 -6.85 2.98 12.99
C GLY A 211 -6.58 1.92 11.92
N MET A 212 -7.54 1.05 11.63
CA MET A 212 -7.44 0.01 10.62
C MET A 212 -7.99 0.49 9.27
N VAL A 213 -7.38 0.01 8.20
CA VAL A 213 -7.87 0.23 6.84
C VAL A 213 -8.70 -0.98 6.41
N THR A 214 -9.89 -0.72 5.90
CA THR A 214 -10.84 -1.74 5.44
C THR A 214 -10.84 -1.86 3.91
N ASP A 215 -11.53 -2.86 3.38
CA ASP A 215 -11.57 -3.14 1.95
C ASP A 215 -12.42 -2.12 1.18
N PRO A 216 -11.84 -1.38 0.22
CA PRO A 216 -12.57 -0.39 -0.57
C PRO A 216 -13.53 -0.99 -1.61
N LEU A 217 -13.39 -2.29 -1.92
CA LEU A 217 -14.26 -3.00 -2.87
C LEU A 217 -15.48 -3.64 -2.21
N ALA A 218 -15.52 -3.74 -0.87
CA ALA A 218 -16.63 -4.35 -0.15
C ALA A 218 -18.00 -3.75 -0.53
N PRO A 219 -18.20 -2.42 -0.65
CA PRO A 219 -19.50 -1.86 -1.05
C PRO A 219 -19.98 -2.33 -2.42
N ASP A 220 -19.07 -2.55 -3.37
CA ASP A 220 -19.40 -3.02 -4.72
C ASP A 220 -19.67 -4.52 -4.75
N ARG A 221 -18.97 -5.28 -3.95
CA ARG A 221 -19.15 -6.74 -3.80
C ARG A 221 -20.49 -7.05 -3.12
N ASP A 222 -20.83 -6.31 -2.07
CA ASP A 222 -21.99 -6.56 -1.22
C ASP A 222 -23.27 -5.94 -1.78
N ALA A 223 -23.18 -4.99 -2.72
CA ALA A 223 -24.33 -4.40 -3.36
C ALA A 223 -25.12 -5.47 -4.14
N VAL A 224 -26.37 -5.64 -3.79
CA VAL A 224 -27.29 -6.55 -4.51
C VAL A 224 -27.43 -6.05 -5.94
N ALA A 225 -27.25 -6.94 -6.92
CA ALA A 225 -27.48 -6.62 -8.32
C ALA A 225 -28.91 -6.09 -8.52
N VAL A 226 -29.03 -4.81 -8.85
CA VAL A 226 -30.33 -4.26 -9.27
C VAL A 226 -30.64 -4.91 -10.64
N PRO A 227 -31.76 -5.66 -10.79
CA PRO A 227 -32.07 -6.26 -12.07
C PRO A 227 -32.23 -5.14 -13.11
N ALA A 228 -31.50 -5.25 -14.22
CA ALA A 228 -31.64 -4.36 -15.38
C ALA A 228 -33.04 -4.59 -15.97
N GLY A 229 -33.97 -3.72 -15.64
CA GLY A 229 -35.32 -3.78 -16.21
C GLY A 229 -36.42 -3.24 -15.32
N ALA A 230 -36.44 -1.95 -15.07
CA ALA A 230 -37.64 -1.21 -14.71
C ALA A 230 -37.45 0.25 -15.16
N ALA A 231 -37.61 0.50 -16.43
CA ALA A 231 -37.87 1.82 -17.00
C ALA A 231 -38.79 1.65 -18.21
#